data_c7f97090ee4b3e5c0a33bc92fae15337
#
_entry.id   c7f97090ee4b3e5c0a33bc92fae15337
#
_cell.length_a   1.000
_cell.length_b   1.000
_cell.length_c   1.000
_cell.angle_alpha   90.00
_cell.angle_beta   90.00
_cell.angle_gamma   90.00
#
_symmetry.space_group_name_H-M   'P 1'
#
loop_
_entity.id
_entity.type
_entity.pdbx_description
1 polymer ?
#
loop_
_entity_poly.entity_id
_entity_poly.type
_entity_poly.pdbx_seq_one_letter_code
_entity_poly.pdbx_strand_id
1 'polypeptide(L)'
;MRANPHAALLFLWRGLREAGVQARIAGGVAQVADAEADAYFASRPRMSQIGAWASRQSATLDSREAFERAIAEAEARFAGGEVPRPAGWSGFRVVPDSFEFWYGAGFRLHERWCYERGDGGRWSKRMLYP
;
A
#
# COMPACT_ATOMS: atom_id res chain seq x y z
N MET A 1 -9.98 -6.56 -5.48
CA MET A 1 -9.33 -5.83 -6.59
C MET A 1 -9.63 -6.42 -7.98
N ARG A 2 -9.74 -7.73 -8.18
CA ARG A 2 -10.05 -8.29 -9.52
C ARG A 2 -11.42 -7.85 -10.07
N ALA A 3 -12.44 -7.74 -9.22
CA ALA A 3 -13.78 -7.31 -9.62
C ALA A 3 -13.92 -5.78 -9.78
N ASN A 4 -13.09 -5.00 -9.07
CA ASN A 4 -13.02 -3.54 -9.18
C ASN A 4 -11.54 -3.12 -9.13
N PRO A 5 -10.89 -2.94 -10.31
CA PRO A 5 -9.48 -2.62 -10.38
C PRO A 5 -9.20 -1.12 -10.18
N HIS A 6 -9.86 -0.48 -9.22
CA HIS A 6 -9.64 0.91 -8.83
C HIS A 6 -9.41 1.02 -7.33
N ALA A 7 -8.54 1.93 -6.95
CA ALA A 7 -8.26 2.23 -5.56
C ALA A 7 -7.97 3.72 -5.34
N ALA A 8 -8.13 4.15 -4.10
CA ALA A 8 -7.64 5.43 -3.62
C ALA A 8 -6.67 5.22 -2.45
N LEU A 9 -5.58 5.96 -2.47
CA LEU A 9 -4.59 6.04 -1.41
C LEU A 9 -4.72 7.40 -0.73
N LEU A 10 -4.56 7.42 0.59
CA LEU A 10 -4.56 8.64 1.38
C LEU A 10 -3.29 8.70 2.22
N PHE A 11 -2.57 9.81 2.09
CA PHE A 11 -1.38 10.12 2.87
C PHE A 11 -1.62 11.37 3.69
N LEU A 12 -1.13 11.40 4.92
CA LEU A 12 -1.20 12.55 5.81
C LEU A 12 0.17 12.83 6.43
N TRP A 13 0.68 14.02 6.18
CA TRP A 13 1.91 14.55 6.78
C TRP A 13 1.54 15.65 7.79
N ARG A 14 1.50 15.30 9.07
CA ARG A 14 1.17 16.23 10.16
C ARG A 14 2.27 17.26 10.43
N GLY A 15 3.51 16.93 10.10
CA GLY A 15 4.65 17.82 10.28
C GLY A 15 4.89 18.82 9.14
N LEU A 16 4.12 18.74 8.05
CA LEU A 16 4.18 19.68 6.95
C LEU A 16 3.11 20.74 7.13
N ARG A 17 3.52 22.01 7.20
CA ARG A 17 2.67 23.15 7.54
C ARG A 17 1.99 23.01 8.92
N GLU A 18 1.42 24.09 9.45
CA GLU A 18 0.82 24.16 10.79
C GLU A 18 -0.35 23.17 10.98
N ALA A 19 -1.21 23.01 10.00
CA ALA A 19 -2.38 22.14 10.07
C ALA A 19 -2.28 20.85 9.24
N GLY A 20 -1.07 20.51 8.77
CA GLY A 20 -0.80 19.31 8.00
C GLY A 20 -1.11 19.43 6.52
N VAL A 21 -0.61 18.45 5.76
CA VAL A 21 -0.84 18.29 4.33
C VAL A 21 -1.34 16.88 4.07
N GLN A 22 -2.42 16.76 3.30
CA GLN A 22 -2.96 15.48 2.87
C GLN A 22 -2.85 15.35 1.35
N ALA A 23 -2.48 14.16 0.86
CA ALA A 23 -2.59 13.82 -0.53
C ALA A 23 -3.50 12.60 -0.71
N ARG A 24 -4.51 12.73 -1.56
CA ARG A 24 -5.33 11.63 -2.04
C ARG A 24 -4.95 11.32 -3.49
N ILE A 25 -4.70 10.06 -3.76
CA ILE A 25 -4.34 9.54 -5.08
C ILE A 25 -5.38 8.51 -5.45
N ALA A 26 -6.04 8.65 -6.60
CA ALA A 26 -6.98 7.65 -7.08
C ALA A 26 -6.64 7.25 -8.52
N GLY A 27 -6.96 6.00 -8.88
CA GLY A 27 -6.72 5.49 -10.22
C GLY A 27 -6.87 3.99 -10.35
N GLY A 28 -6.55 3.49 -11.52
CA GLY A 28 -6.54 2.08 -11.83
C GLY A 28 -5.49 1.30 -11.05
N VAL A 29 -5.78 0.02 -10.78
CA VAL A 29 -4.88 -0.88 -10.05
C VAL A 29 -4.38 -1.97 -10.97
N ALA A 30 -3.06 -2.12 -11.04
CA ALA A 30 -2.40 -3.24 -11.72
C ALA A 30 -1.58 -4.06 -10.73
N GLN A 31 -1.57 -5.39 -10.89
CA GLN A 31 -0.67 -6.25 -10.14
C GLN A 31 0.77 -6.01 -10.63
N VAL A 32 1.73 -5.95 -9.72
CA VAL A 32 3.15 -5.85 -10.09
C VAL A 32 3.64 -7.16 -10.71
N ALA A 33 4.68 -7.09 -11.53
CA ALA A 33 5.32 -8.27 -12.10
C ALA A 33 5.95 -9.15 -11.01
N ASP A 34 6.03 -10.46 -11.23
CA ASP A 34 6.60 -11.39 -10.26
C ASP A 34 8.03 -11.04 -9.89
N ALA A 35 8.86 -10.65 -10.85
CA ALA A 35 10.24 -10.22 -10.57
C ALA A 35 10.33 -9.01 -9.62
N GLU A 36 9.40 -8.07 -9.72
CA GLU A 36 9.32 -6.93 -8.79
C GLU A 36 8.86 -7.38 -7.40
N ALA A 37 7.86 -8.26 -7.35
CA ALA A 37 7.38 -8.84 -6.10
C ALA A 37 8.47 -9.68 -5.41
N ASP A 38 9.24 -10.46 -6.16
CA ASP A 38 10.36 -11.26 -5.66
C ASP A 38 11.47 -10.37 -5.08
N ALA A 39 11.88 -9.33 -5.81
CA ALA A 39 12.91 -8.40 -5.36
C ALA A 39 12.48 -7.66 -4.08
N TYR A 40 11.22 -7.19 -4.04
CA TYR A 40 10.71 -6.54 -2.84
C TYR A 40 10.58 -7.52 -1.67
N PHE A 41 10.11 -8.74 -1.89
CA PHE A 41 10.02 -9.77 -0.86
C PHE A 41 11.40 -10.07 -0.26
N ALA A 42 12.42 -10.25 -1.10
CA ALA A 42 13.79 -10.50 -0.68
C ALA A 42 14.39 -9.36 0.14
N SER A 43 14.01 -8.11 -0.12
CA SER A 43 14.47 -6.94 0.63
C SER A 43 13.86 -6.81 2.04
N ARG A 44 12.83 -7.58 2.36
CA ARG A 44 12.16 -7.52 3.67
C ARG A 44 13.02 -8.18 4.77
N PRO A 45 12.93 -7.70 6.02
CA PRO A 45 13.56 -8.41 7.14
C PRO A 45 13.12 -9.89 7.19
N ARG A 46 14.05 -10.80 7.51
CA ARG A 46 13.80 -12.25 7.53
C ARG A 46 12.52 -12.63 8.31
N MET A 47 12.31 -12.07 9.49
CA MET A 47 11.10 -12.34 10.28
C MET A 47 9.81 -11.92 9.57
N SER A 48 9.86 -10.87 8.73
CA SER A 48 8.71 -10.48 7.91
C SER A 48 8.47 -11.44 6.74
N GLN A 49 9.53 -12.06 6.22
CA GLN A 49 9.43 -13.11 5.21
C GLN A 49 8.84 -14.39 5.83
N ILE A 50 9.33 -14.81 6.99
CA ILE A 50 8.79 -15.95 7.77
C ILE A 50 7.31 -15.72 8.12
N GLY A 51 6.97 -14.53 8.62
CA GLY A 51 5.58 -14.19 8.94
C GLY A 51 4.62 -14.28 7.75
N ALA A 52 5.11 -14.03 6.53
CA ALA A 52 4.30 -14.19 5.33
C ALA A 52 3.96 -15.66 5.01
N TRP A 53 4.79 -16.60 5.42
CA TRP A 53 4.52 -18.04 5.33
C TRP A 53 3.63 -18.55 6.47
N ALA A 54 3.80 -18.02 7.66
CA ALA A 54 3.01 -18.40 8.83
C ALA A 54 1.58 -17.84 8.79
N SER A 55 1.34 -16.74 8.08
CA SER A 55 0.08 -16.01 8.09
C SER A 55 -0.88 -16.44 6.99
N ARG A 56 -2.13 -16.71 7.37
CA ARG A 56 -3.29 -16.77 6.44
C ARG A 56 -4.05 -15.45 6.57
N GLN A 57 -3.55 -14.42 5.91
CA GLN A 57 -4.04 -13.04 6.06
C GLN A 57 -5.57 -12.95 6.05
N SER A 58 -6.14 -12.30 7.05
CA SER A 58 -7.59 -12.07 7.24
C SER A 58 -8.43 -13.32 7.53
N ALA A 59 -7.83 -14.51 7.62
CA ALA A 59 -8.53 -15.68 8.14
C ALA A 59 -8.67 -15.59 9.66
N THR A 60 -9.66 -16.29 10.22
CA THR A 60 -9.79 -16.41 11.67
C THR A 60 -8.55 -17.11 12.24
N LEU A 61 -8.01 -16.57 13.31
CA LEU A 61 -6.90 -17.13 14.08
C LEU A 61 -7.46 -17.67 15.40
N ASP A 62 -7.28 -18.96 15.65
CA ASP A 62 -7.87 -19.63 16.80
C ASP A 62 -7.24 -19.18 18.12
N SER A 63 -5.91 -18.95 18.14
CA SER A 63 -5.20 -18.41 19.29
C SER A 63 -3.86 -17.79 18.93
N ARG A 64 -3.29 -17.01 19.83
CA ARG A 64 -1.94 -16.45 19.67
C ARG A 64 -0.88 -17.55 19.57
N GLU A 65 -1.00 -18.59 20.39
CA GLU A 65 -0.10 -19.74 20.43
C GLU A 65 -0.13 -20.53 19.09
N ALA A 66 -1.30 -20.61 18.44
CA ALA A 66 -1.40 -21.23 17.10
C ALA A 66 -0.56 -20.47 16.07
N PHE A 67 -0.55 -19.13 16.14
CA PHE A 67 0.28 -18.32 15.26
C PHE A 67 1.77 -18.44 15.57
N GLU A 68 2.15 -18.49 16.85
CA GLU A 68 3.53 -18.67 17.29
C GLU A 68 4.09 -20.03 16.84
N ARG A 69 3.29 -21.09 16.91
CA ARG A 69 3.67 -22.40 16.34
C ARG A 69 3.88 -22.33 14.83
N ALA A 70 2.99 -21.66 14.08
CA ALA A 70 3.14 -21.51 12.64
C ALA A 70 4.41 -20.71 12.25
N ILE A 71 4.79 -19.70 13.06
CA ILE A 71 6.06 -18.99 12.90
C ILE A 71 7.24 -19.94 13.11
N ALA A 72 7.26 -20.69 14.20
CA ALA A 72 8.34 -21.64 14.51
C ALA A 72 8.47 -22.73 13.42
N GLU A 73 7.38 -23.25 12.89
CA GLU A 73 7.36 -24.19 11.78
C GLU A 73 7.97 -23.58 10.50
N ALA A 74 7.60 -22.33 10.19
CA ALA A 74 8.16 -21.64 9.03
C ALA A 74 9.67 -21.33 9.21
N GLU A 75 10.10 -20.95 10.41
CA GLU A 75 11.52 -20.76 10.72
C GLU A 75 12.31 -22.06 10.56
N ALA A 76 11.81 -23.17 11.08
CA ALA A 76 12.43 -24.49 10.96
C ALA A 76 12.52 -24.93 9.47
N ARG A 77 11.45 -24.69 8.71
CA ARG A 77 11.39 -25.03 7.29
C ARG A 77 12.48 -24.34 6.46
N PHE A 78 12.79 -23.08 6.78
CA PHE A 78 13.75 -22.27 6.03
C PHE A 78 15.08 -22.07 6.79
N ALA A 79 15.34 -22.89 7.82
CA ALA A 79 16.58 -22.78 8.59
C ALA A 79 17.82 -22.87 7.69
N GLY A 80 18.76 -21.92 7.85
CA GLY A 80 20.03 -21.89 7.13
C GLY A 80 19.97 -21.49 5.66
N GLY A 81 18.78 -21.16 5.11
CA GLY A 81 18.61 -20.78 3.70
C GLY A 81 17.81 -19.49 3.50
N GLU A 82 17.62 -19.13 2.25
CA GLU A 82 16.74 -18.04 1.85
C GLU A 82 15.28 -18.43 2.05
N VAL A 83 14.44 -17.43 2.32
CA VAL A 83 12.99 -17.58 2.41
C VAL A 83 12.38 -17.14 1.09
N PRO A 84 11.89 -18.07 0.24
CA PRO A 84 11.29 -17.73 -1.04
C PRO A 84 9.94 -16.99 -0.82
N ARG A 85 9.53 -16.19 -1.78
CA ARG A 85 8.22 -15.55 -1.75
C ARG A 85 7.10 -16.59 -1.85
N PRO A 86 6.07 -16.56 -0.98
CA PRO A 86 4.89 -17.41 -1.16
C PRO A 86 4.17 -17.11 -2.49
N ALA A 87 3.68 -18.12 -3.19
CA ALA A 87 3.06 -17.99 -4.51
C ALA A 87 1.88 -17.00 -4.56
N GLY A 88 1.12 -16.87 -3.46
CA GLY A 88 0.00 -15.92 -3.36
C GLY A 88 0.41 -14.52 -2.90
N TRP A 89 1.66 -14.29 -2.53
CA TRP A 89 2.14 -13.01 -2.06
C TRP A 89 2.54 -12.11 -3.24
N SER A 90 1.91 -10.95 -3.38
CA SER A 90 2.17 -10.02 -4.47
C SER A 90 1.90 -8.57 -4.02
N GLY A 91 2.20 -7.62 -4.90
CA GLY A 91 1.91 -6.21 -4.73
C GLY A 91 0.97 -5.67 -5.81
N PHE A 92 0.44 -4.49 -5.55
CA PHE A 92 -0.38 -3.76 -6.50
C PHE A 92 0.17 -2.34 -6.65
N ARG A 93 0.12 -1.85 -7.88
CA ARG A 93 0.47 -0.47 -8.24
C ARG A 93 -0.80 0.29 -8.57
N VAL A 94 -1.00 1.44 -7.96
CA VAL A 94 -2.02 2.38 -8.40
C VAL A 94 -1.42 3.23 -9.52
N VAL A 95 -2.08 3.23 -10.68
CA VAL A 95 -1.77 4.11 -11.81
C VAL A 95 -2.69 5.32 -11.70
N PRO A 96 -2.18 6.50 -11.34
CA PRO A 96 -3.04 7.62 -10.98
C PRO A 96 -3.82 8.18 -12.17
N ASP A 97 -5.10 8.44 -11.93
CA ASP A 97 -5.96 9.26 -12.79
C ASP A 97 -6.20 10.63 -12.16
N SER A 98 -6.10 10.71 -10.82
CA SER A 98 -6.27 11.95 -10.09
C SER A 98 -5.41 12.04 -8.84
N PHE A 99 -5.03 13.28 -8.51
CA PHE A 99 -4.46 13.67 -7.22
C PHE A 99 -5.27 14.81 -6.64
N GLU A 100 -5.48 14.79 -5.33
CA GLU A 100 -5.93 15.94 -4.57
C GLU A 100 -4.94 16.22 -3.45
N PHE A 101 -4.39 17.43 -3.44
CA PHE A 101 -3.57 17.92 -2.35
C PHE A 101 -4.41 18.88 -1.51
N TRP A 102 -4.53 18.54 -0.24
CA TRP A 102 -5.26 19.31 0.74
C TRP A 102 -4.26 19.88 1.76
N TYR A 103 -4.32 21.18 1.93
CA TYR A 103 -3.49 21.92 2.87
C TYR A 103 -4.38 22.45 4.00
N GLY A 104 -4.11 22.01 5.23
CA GLY A 104 -4.82 22.46 6.40
C GLY A 104 -4.64 23.96 6.65
N ALA A 105 -5.72 24.61 7.04
CA ALA A 105 -5.71 26.02 7.44
C ALA A 105 -6.72 26.26 8.56
N GLY A 106 -6.49 27.32 9.34
CA GLY A 106 -7.40 27.75 10.37
C GLY A 106 -8.81 28.06 9.83
N PHE A 107 -9.81 28.00 10.71
CA PHE A 107 -11.21 28.32 10.40
C PHE A 107 -11.82 27.51 9.24
N ARG A 108 -11.25 26.33 8.95
CA ARG A 108 -11.62 25.45 7.82
C ARG A 108 -11.40 26.07 6.43
N LEU A 109 -10.62 27.12 6.31
CA LEU A 109 -10.30 27.76 5.03
C LEU A 109 -9.16 27.04 4.32
N HIS A 110 -9.36 25.75 4.09
CA HIS A 110 -8.39 24.85 3.50
C HIS A 110 -8.10 25.17 2.04
N GLU A 111 -6.86 24.97 1.61
CA GLU A 111 -6.48 25.06 0.20
C GLU A 111 -6.50 23.66 -0.40
N ARG A 112 -7.20 23.49 -1.52
CA ARG A 112 -7.37 22.19 -2.19
C ARG A 112 -7.00 22.30 -3.66
N TRP A 113 -5.98 21.55 -4.07
CA TRP A 113 -5.55 21.44 -5.46
C TRP A 113 -5.86 20.05 -6.01
N CYS A 114 -6.65 20.02 -7.09
CA CYS A 114 -7.01 18.80 -7.80
C CYS A 114 -6.27 18.76 -9.14
N TYR A 115 -5.68 17.60 -9.42
CA TYR A 115 -5.06 17.27 -10.69
C TYR A 115 -5.80 16.08 -11.29
N GLU A 116 -6.20 16.15 -12.54
CA GLU A 116 -6.93 15.10 -13.24
C GLU A 116 -6.24 14.81 -14.56
N ARG A 117 -6.09 13.52 -14.87
CA ARG A 117 -5.52 13.06 -16.12
C ARG A 117 -6.63 12.95 -17.16
N GLY A 118 -6.59 13.80 -18.17
CA GLY A 118 -7.52 13.77 -19.29
C GLY A 118 -7.09 12.84 -20.41
N ASP A 119 -7.85 12.85 -21.47
CA ASP A 119 -7.58 12.12 -22.69
C ASP A 119 -6.21 12.51 -23.27
N GLY A 120 -5.46 11.52 -23.77
CA GLY A 120 -4.09 11.71 -24.25
C GLY A 120 -3.05 11.88 -23.14
N GLY A 121 -3.39 11.61 -21.87
CA GLY A 121 -2.45 11.56 -20.76
C GLY A 121 -2.01 12.93 -20.22
N ARG A 122 -2.59 14.02 -20.68
CA ARG A 122 -2.30 15.38 -20.18
C ARG A 122 -2.98 15.63 -18.84
N TRP A 123 -2.26 16.28 -17.92
CA TRP A 123 -2.78 16.66 -16.61
C TRP A 123 -3.37 18.07 -16.65
N SER A 124 -4.58 18.21 -16.13
CA SER A 124 -5.19 19.50 -15.78
C SER A 124 -5.06 19.76 -14.29
N LYS A 125 -5.08 21.03 -13.92
CA LYS A 125 -5.00 21.48 -12.53
C LYS A 125 -6.12 22.47 -12.26
N ARG A 126 -6.80 22.30 -11.12
CA ARG A 126 -7.81 23.24 -10.64
C ARG A 126 -7.82 23.35 -9.12
N MET A 127 -8.27 24.47 -8.61
CA MET A 127 -8.48 24.66 -7.18
C MET A 127 -9.95 24.35 -6.84
N LEU A 128 -10.17 23.77 -5.70
CA LEU A 128 -11.50 23.48 -5.15
C LEU A 128 -11.76 24.34 -3.93
N TYR A 129 -13.02 24.69 -3.72
CA TYR A 129 -13.44 25.27 -2.45
C TYR A 129 -13.20 24.27 -1.30
N PRO A 130 -12.93 24.76 -0.06
CA PRO A 130 -12.76 23.91 1.12
C PRO A 130 -14.02 23.15 1.52
#